data_aff19f5f0e7ed37643988feb99a29fd8
#
_entry.id   aff19f5f0e7ed37643988feb99a29fd8
#
_cell.length_a   1.000
_cell.length_b   1.000
_cell.length_c   1.000
_cell.angle_alpha   90.00
_cell.angle_beta   90.00
_cell.angle_gamma   90.00
#
_symmetry.space_group_name_H-M   'P 1'
#
loop_
_entity.id
_entity.type
_entity.pdbx_description
1 polymer ?
#
loop_
_entity_poly.entity_id
_entity_poly.type
_entity_poly.pdbx_seq_one_letter_code
_entity_poly.pdbx_strand_id
1 'polypeptide(L)'
;MTYTPFGISAAITNAPPASVIKNSFFTITAHGNTNWESKLSQVTSWTPWQYTEKEIEEAERKKKKLPEIDVGSMLYQPSWSENLRFYIAIKRQRVEQQGLFEQEGFKYYGVMTNWNLFYSSPQKILEHHAKRGNAENFIREKKIHLDLKHFPCQKLKANFAYGLIAMVAYNFLRTIARLDSPDKPHYAKKLREKYLYIPARVTKHARQFFLKIPKTFRKEVDTMLSGWAGTLEAALAMS
;
A
#
# COMPACT_ATOMS: atom_id res chain seq x y z
N MET A 1 -19.15 7.69 20.96
CA MET A 1 -17.69 7.89 20.91
C MET A 1 -17.31 8.16 19.48
N THR A 2 -17.22 9.43 19.13
CA THR A 2 -16.89 9.91 17.79
C THR A 2 -15.41 9.75 17.58
N TYR A 3 -15.03 8.93 16.60
CA TYR A 3 -13.66 8.74 16.15
C TYR A 3 -13.22 10.02 15.43
N THR A 4 -12.46 10.87 16.10
CA THR A 4 -11.71 11.93 15.42
C THR A 4 -10.53 11.26 14.69
N PRO A 5 -10.40 11.39 13.37
CA PRO A 5 -9.22 10.91 12.68
C PRO A 5 -8.03 11.73 13.19
N PHE A 6 -7.07 11.07 13.78
CA PHE A 6 -5.79 11.66 14.21
C PHE A 6 -5.20 12.43 13.03
N GLY A 7 -5.23 13.73 13.18
CA GLY A 7 -5.11 14.67 12.09
C GLY A 7 -3.69 14.77 11.56
N ILE A 8 -3.61 14.60 10.27
CA ILE A 8 -2.52 15.15 9.45
C ILE A 8 -2.45 16.68 9.60
N SER A 9 -3.46 17.32 10.15
CA SER A 9 -3.43 18.74 10.54
C SER A 9 -2.33 19.05 11.58
N ALA A 10 -2.03 18.13 12.51
CA ALA A 10 -0.93 18.30 13.46
C ALA A 10 0.47 18.17 12.82
N ALA A 11 0.57 17.39 11.72
CA ALA A 11 1.82 17.26 10.98
C ALA A 11 2.16 18.51 10.15
N ILE A 12 1.16 19.31 9.79
CA ILE A 12 1.38 20.56 9.04
C ILE A 12 1.75 21.72 9.99
N THR A 13 1.23 21.74 11.22
CA THR A 13 1.57 22.76 12.22
C THR A 13 2.93 22.53 12.89
N ASN A 14 3.42 21.28 12.88
CA ASN A 14 4.76 20.89 13.34
C ASN A 14 5.67 20.52 12.16
N ALA A 15 5.55 21.18 11.03
CA ALA A 15 6.46 20.98 9.91
C ALA A 15 7.90 21.20 10.40
N PRO A 16 8.81 20.26 10.14
CA PRO A 16 10.20 20.42 10.53
C PRO A 16 10.77 21.72 9.94
N PRO A 17 11.71 22.37 10.62
CA PRO A 17 12.27 23.63 10.15
C PRO A 17 12.78 23.50 8.71
N ALA A 18 12.68 24.55 7.93
CA ALA A 18 13.01 24.59 6.50
C ALA A 18 14.38 23.98 6.14
N SER A 19 15.33 23.97 7.08
CA SER A 19 16.65 23.33 6.95
C SER A 19 16.57 21.79 6.85
N VAL A 20 15.60 21.17 7.50
CA VAL A 20 15.39 19.70 7.45
C VAL A 20 14.68 19.30 6.16
N ILE A 21 13.86 20.19 5.59
CA ILE A 21 13.08 19.92 4.36
C ILE A 21 13.99 19.93 3.12
N LYS A 22 15.16 20.62 3.16
CA LYS A 22 16.05 20.76 2.01
C LYS A 22 16.65 19.46 1.49
N ASN A 23 16.80 18.44 2.34
CA ASN A 23 17.45 17.18 1.99
C ASN A 23 16.53 15.96 1.98
N SER A 24 15.22 16.14 2.21
CA SER A 24 14.26 15.05 2.24
C SER A 24 13.09 15.31 1.32
N PHE A 25 12.80 14.35 0.46
CA PHE A 25 11.61 14.40 -0.38
C PHE A 25 10.39 13.85 0.36
N PHE A 26 9.27 14.50 0.20
CA PHE A 26 8.02 14.03 0.79
C PHE A 26 6.84 14.12 -0.18
N THR A 27 5.84 13.31 0.07
CA THR A 27 4.52 13.40 -0.57
C THR A 27 3.44 13.24 0.49
N ILE A 28 2.50 14.18 0.56
CA ILE A 28 1.41 14.21 1.56
C ILE A 28 0.10 14.43 0.84
N THR A 29 -0.95 13.68 1.19
CA THR A 29 -2.30 13.93 0.68
C THR A 29 -2.75 15.34 1.08
N ALA A 30 -3.11 16.16 0.12
CA ALA A 30 -3.77 17.43 0.36
C ALA A 30 -5.26 17.17 0.62
N HIS A 31 -5.71 17.40 1.86
CA HIS A 31 -7.12 17.22 2.22
C HIS A 31 -8.00 18.29 1.57
N GLY A 32 -9.23 17.93 1.17
CA GLY A 32 -10.20 18.79 0.51
C GLY A 32 -10.67 20.01 1.33
N ASN A 33 -10.40 20.03 2.64
CA ASN A 33 -10.66 21.18 3.51
C ASN A 33 -9.55 22.25 3.45
N THR A 34 -8.54 22.05 2.65
CA THR A 34 -7.47 23.04 2.46
C THR A 34 -7.86 23.98 1.33
N ASN A 35 -7.51 25.26 1.47
CA ASN A 35 -7.81 26.33 0.50
C ASN A 35 -7.18 26.12 -0.90
N TRP A 36 -6.62 24.93 -1.18
CA TRP A 36 -6.04 24.65 -2.47
C TRP A 36 -7.11 24.40 -3.55
N GLU A 37 -8.27 23.85 -3.18
CA GLU A 37 -9.36 23.61 -4.14
C GLU A 37 -9.92 24.93 -4.70
N SER A 38 -9.98 25.99 -3.91
CA SER A 38 -10.36 27.31 -4.39
C SER A 38 -9.36 27.92 -5.38
N LYS A 39 -8.16 27.36 -5.44
CA LYS A 39 -7.07 27.80 -6.33
C LYS A 39 -6.90 26.92 -7.58
N LEU A 40 -7.84 26.02 -7.87
CA LEU A 40 -7.78 25.13 -9.04
C LEU A 40 -7.68 25.90 -10.37
N SER A 41 -8.16 27.15 -10.43
CA SER A 41 -7.96 28.05 -11.58
C SER A 41 -6.49 28.38 -11.87
N GLN A 42 -5.61 28.17 -10.91
CA GLN A 42 -4.15 28.39 -11.07
C GLN A 42 -3.45 27.19 -11.76
N VAL A 43 -4.16 26.10 -11.98
CA VAL A 43 -3.61 24.96 -12.76
C VAL A 43 -3.50 25.37 -14.21
N THR A 44 -2.27 25.53 -14.69
CA THR A 44 -1.99 26.07 -16.03
C THR A 44 -2.31 25.11 -17.16
N SER A 45 -2.21 23.80 -16.91
CA SER A 45 -2.49 22.78 -17.92
C SER A 45 -2.98 21.49 -17.29
N TRP A 46 -3.91 20.86 -17.98
CA TRP A 46 -4.39 19.51 -17.65
C TRP A 46 -3.94 18.57 -18.76
N THR A 47 -3.31 17.46 -18.37
CA THR A 47 -2.88 16.41 -19.29
C THR A 47 -3.62 15.11 -18.98
N PRO A 48 -4.06 14.34 -19.99
CA PRO A 48 -4.73 13.08 -19.72
C PRO A 48 -3.78 12.08 -19.02
N TRP A 49 -4.36 11.27 -18.14
CA TRP A 49 -3.64 10.19 -17.47
C TRP A 49 -3.17 9.15 -18.48
N GLN A 50 -1.90 8.83 -18.44
CA GLN A 50 -1.32 7.79 -19.28
C GLN A 50 -1.44 6.44 -18.56
N TYR A 51 -2.33 5.58 -19.05
CA TYR A 51 -2.49 4.23 -18.56
C TYR A 51 -1.37 3.33 -19.08
N THR A 52 -0.90 2.42 -18.24
CA THR A 52 0.06 1.39 -18.65
C THR A 52 -0.64 0.30 -19.47
N GLU A 53 0.11 -0.39 -20.34
CA GLU A 53 -0.42 -1.51 -21.13
C GLU A 53 -1.12 -2.54 -20.25
N LYS A 54 -0.54 -2.88 -19.09
CA LYS A 54 -1.13 -3.82 -18.13
C LYS A 54 -2.48 -3.37 -17.57
N GLU A 55 -2.66 -2.07 -17.33
CA GLU A 55 -3.93 -1.52 -16.86
C GLU A 55 -4.99 -1.57 -17.95
N ILE A 56 -4.60 -1.34 -19.19
CA ILE A 56 -5.49 -1.42 -20.36
C ILE A 56 -5.94 -2.88 -20.56
N GLU A 57 -5.01 -3.83 -20.60
CA GLU A 57 -5.32 -5.25 -20.75
C GLU A 57 -6.21 -5.79 -19.60
N GLU A 58 -5.94 -5.33 -18.35
CA GLU A 58 -6.75 -5.73 -17.20
C GLU A 58 -8.17 -5.16 -17.28
N ALA A 59 -8.33 -3.93 -17.78
CA ALA A 59 -9.63 -3.30 -17.99
C ALA A 59 -10.43 -4.02 -19.08
N GLU A 60 -9.80 -4.37 -20.19
CA GLU A 60 -10.39 -5.14 -21.28
C GLU A 60 -10.85 -6.52 -20.82
N ARG A 61 -9.98 -7.25 -20.10
CA ARG A 61 -10.30 -8.56 -19.53
C ARG A 61 -11.50 -8.51 -18.59
N LYS A 62 -11.63 -7.42 -17.82
CA LYS A 62 -12.73 -7.21 -16.87
C LYS A 62 -13.95 -6.54 -17.49
N LYS A 63 -13.91 -6.20 -18.78
CA LYS A 63 -14.94 -5.42 -19.49
C LYS A 63 -15.31 -4.14 -18.75
N LYS A 64 -14.32 -3.46 -18.16
CA LYS A 64 -14.49 -2.24 -17.39
C LYS A 64 -13.94 -1.04 -18.17
N LYS A 65 -14.76 0.01 -18.37
CA LYS A 65 -14.28 1.27 -18.94
C LYS A 65 -13.24 1.91 -18.01
N LEU A 66 -12.12 2.33 -18.58
CA LEU A 66 -11.14 3.11 -17.85
C LEU A 66 -11.72 4.49 -17.52
N PRO A 67 -11.52 5.00 -16.28
CA PRO A 67 -12.03 6.32 -15.92
C PRO A 67 -11.32 7.42 -16.68
N GLU A 68 -12.04 8.46 -17.06
CA GLU A 68 -11.46 9.68 -17.62
C GLU A 68 -10.80 10.49 -16.53
N ILE A 69 -9.47 10.55 -16.58
CA ILE A 69 -8.65 11.18 -15.57
C ILE A 69 -7.70 12.15 -16.22
N ASP A 70 -7.64 13.35 -15.69
CA ASP A 70 -6.61 14.32 -16.02
C ASP A 70 -5.73 14.61 -14.81
N VAL A 71 -4.50 14.99 -15.09
CA VAL A 71 -3.53 15.41 -14.08
C VAL A 71 -3.02 16.81 -14.40
N GLY A 72 -2.82 17.56 -13.36
CA GLY A 72 -2.28 18.90 -13.43
C GLY A 72 -1.44 19.19 -12.20
N SER A 73 -0.86 20.37 -12.16
CA SER A 73 -0.09 20.83 -11.01
C SER A 73 -0.22 22.32 -10.82
N MET A 74 -0.02 22.74 -9.59
CA MET A 74 0.06 24.13 -9.24
C MET A 74 1.08 24.37 -8.14
N LEU A 75 1.59 25.60 -8.06
CA LEU A 75 2.40 26.06 -6.95
C LEU A 75 1.46 26.52 -5.82
N TYR A 76 1.68 26.02 -4.62
CA TYR A 76 0.87 26.33 -3.46
C TYR A 76 1.71 26.97 -2.35
N GLN A 77 1.27 28.11 -1.87
CA GLN A 77 1.82 28.77 -0.71
C GLN A 77 0.83 28.64 0.45
N PRO A 78 1.21 27.97 1.55
CA PRO A 78 0.34 27.85 2.71
C PRO A 78 0.15 29.20 3.40
N SER A 79 -1.04 29.44 3.96
CA SER A 79 -1.38 30.69 4.63
C SER A 79 -0.57 30.97 5.91
N TRP A 80 0.02 29.92 6.49
CA TRP A 80 0.81 30.01 7.73
C TRP A 80 2.31 30.32 7.50
N SER A 81 2.77 30.37 6.25
CA SER A 81 4.17 30.68 5.92
C SER A 81 4.30 31.43 4.61
N GLU A 82 4.97 32.57 4.65
CA GLU A 82 5.28 33.37 3.46
C GLU A 82 6.49 32.82 2.68
N ASN A 83 7.36 32.05 3.33
CA ASN A 83 8.64 31.59 2.78
C ASN A 83 8.58 30.16 2.20
N LEU A 84 7.52 29.40 2.49
CA LEU A 84 7.40 28.04 2.04
C LEU A 84 6.48 27.94 0.82
N ARG A 85 6.97 27.28 -0.21
CA ARG A 85 6.20 26.96 -1.39
C ARG A 85 6.30 25.48 -1.67
N PHE A 86 5.18 24.86 -2.01
CA PHE A 86 5.07 23.46 -2.34
C PHE A 86 4.39 23.29 -3.69
N TYR A 87 4.66 22.20 -4.37
CA TYR A 87 3.86 21.83 -5.53
C TYR A 87 2.71 20.93 -5.07
N ILE A 88 1.55 21.10 -5.67
CA ILE A 88 0.44 20.16 -5.54
C ILE A 88 0.27 19.49 -6.91
N ALA A 89 0.48 18.17 -6.95
CA ALA A 89 0.09 17.33 -8.06
C ALA A 89 -1.38 16.95 -7.88
N ILE A 90 -2.20 17.25 -8.87
CA ILE A 90 -3.66 17.13 -8.78
C ILE A 90 -4.13 16.14 -9.83
N LYS A 91 -5.00 15.24 -9.40
CA LYS A 91 -5.77 14.33 -10.25
C LYS A 91 -7.21 14.79 -10.22
N ARG A 92 -7.81 14.99 -11.40
CA ARG A 92 -9.26 15.16 -11.54
C ARG A 92 -9.84 13.98 -12.29
N GLN A 93 -10.96 13.49 -11.81
CA GLN A 93 -11.71 12.41 -12.43
C GLN A 93 -13.12 12.89 -12.73
N ARG A 94 -13.58 12.69 -13.96
CA ARG A 94 -14.96 12.96 -14.33
C ARG A 94 -15.89 11.96 -13.63
N VAL A 95 -16.89 12.46 -12.94
CA VAL A 95 -17.90 11.64 -12.26
C VAL A 95 -19.25 12.00 -12.81
N GLU A 96 -19.89 11.04 -13.44
CA GLU A 96 -21.29 11.11 -13.81
C GLU A 96 -22.10 10.77 -12.54
N GLN A 97 -22.73 11.75 -11.94
CA GLN A 97 -23.72 11.46 -10.89
C GLN A 97 -25.01 11.03 -11.55
N GLN A 98 -25.32 9.73 -11.46
CA GLN A 98 -26.63 9.20 -11.78
C GLN A 98 -27.62 9.59 -10.67
N GLY A 99 -28.35 10.64 -10.86
CA GLY A 99 -29.37 11.14 -9.92
C GLY A 99 -30.41 11.96 -10.64
N LEU A 100 -31.50 12.35 -9.93
CA LEU A 100 -32.61 13.14 -10.46
C LEU A 100 -32.20 14.48 -11.08
N PHE A 101 -30.98 14.94 -10.78
CA PHE A 101 -30.32 16.08 -11.40
C PHE A 101 -28.93 15.62 -11.85
N GLU A 102 -28.79 15.34 -13.14
CA GLU A 102 -27.48 15.02 -13.74
C GLU A 102 -26.56 16.25 -13.64
N GLN A 103 -25.67 16.26 -12.68
CA GLN A 103 -24.59 17.22 -12.62
C GLN A 103 -23.30 16.54 -13.02
N GLU A 104 -22.75 16.93 -14.17
CA GLU A 104 -21.38 16.59 -14.52
C GLU A 104 -20.43 17.33 -13.56
N GLY A 105 -19.66 16.56 -12.81
CA GLY A 105 -18.72 17.11 -11.87
C GLY A 105 -17.36 16.44 -11.94
N PHE A 106 -16.35 17.12 -11.42
CA PHE A 106 -15.03 16.54 -11.25
C PHE A 106 -14.78 16.25 -9.79
N LYS A 107 -14.27 15.05 -9.52
CA LYS A 107 -13.69 14.70 -8.23
C LYS A 107 -12.20 14.99 -8.27
N TYR A 108 -11.72 15.78 -7.32
CA TYR A 108 -10.33 16.18 -7.23
C TYR A 108 -9.61 15.41 -6.13
N TYR A 109 -8.34 15.10 -6.38
CA TYR A 109 -7.43 14.52 -5.42
C TYR A 109 -6.06 15.18 -5.58
N GLY A 110 -5.54 15.74 -4.49
CA GLY A 110 -4.27 16.46 -4.49
C GLY A 110 -3.21 15.78 -3.63
N VAL A 111 -1.98 15.85 -4.09
CA VAL A 111 -0.78 15.43 -3.33
C VAL A 111 0.20 16.58 -3.30
N MET A 112 0.47 17.08 -2.09
CA MET A 112 1.47 18.11 -1.84
C MET A 112 2.86 17.48 -1.75
N THR A 113 3.85 18.14 -2.35
CA THR A 113 5.22 17.67 -2.40
C THR A 113 6.22 18.83 -2.50
N ASN A 114 7.44 18.59 -2.07
CA ASN A 114 8.60 19.45 -2.33
C ASN A 114 9.42 18.98 -3.54
N TRP A 115 8.97 17.97 -4.28
CA TRP A 115 9.65 17.57 -5.51
C TRP A 115 9.54 18.65 -6.57
N ASN A 116 10.65 18.90 -7.25
CA ASN A 116 10.64 19.83 -8.35
C ASN A 116 9.96 19.18 -9.56
N LEU A 117 8.88 19.79 -10.05
CA LEU A 117 8.12 19.33 -11.22
C LEU A 117 8.90 19.40 -12.53
N PHE A 118 10.03 20.11 -12.56
CA PHE A 118 10.95 20.07 -13.69
C PHE A 118 11.50 18.66 -13.97
N TYR A 119 11.65 17.85 -12.90
CA TYR A 119 12.21 16.49 -13.00
C TYR A 119 11.16 15.39 -12.88
N SER A 120 9.94 15.71 -12.54
CA SER A 120 8.90 14.71 -12.29
C SER A 120 7.52 15.21 -12.73
N SER A 121 6.87 14.46 -13.63
CA SER A 121 5.49 14.78 -14.02
C SER A 121 4.52 14.64 -12.82
N PRO A 122 3.40 15.37 -12.82
CA PRO A 122 2.36 15.24 -11.80
C PRO A 122 1.87 13.80 -11.62
N GLN A 123 1.74 13.05 -12.72
CA GLN A 123 1.37 11.63 -12.69
C GLN A 123 2.36 10.79 -11.91
N LYS A 124 3.67 10.93 -12.14
CA LYS A 124 4.70 10.19 -11.41
C LYS A 124 4.67 10.46 -9.91
N ILE A 125 4.38 11.68 -9.50
CA ILE A 125 4.23 12.03 -8.07
C ILE A 125 3.02 11.32 -7.47
N LEU A 126 1.88 11.33 -8.16
CA LEU A 126 0.66 10.65 -7.73
C LEU A 126 0.85 9.14 -7.65
N GLU A 127 1.51 8.52 -8.64
CA GLU A 127 1.85 7.10 -8.65
C GLU A 127 2.80 6.74 -7.50
N HIS A 128 3.82 7.57 -7.24
CA HIS A 128 4.73 7.37 -6.12
C HIS A 128 3.98 7.44 -4.78
N HIS A 129 3.11 8.43 -4.63
CA HIS A 129 2.30 8.57 -3.43
C HIS A 129 1.32 7.40 -3.23
N ALA A 130 0.73 6.88 -4.31
CA ALA A 130 -0.16 5.72 -4.27
C ALA A 130 0.51 4.46 -3.71
N LYS A 131 1.83 4.30 -3.89
CA LYS A 131 2.61 3.19 -3.31
C LYS A 131 2.56 3.15 -1.77
N ARG A 132 2.27 4.28 -1.11
CA ARG A 132 2.04 4.36 0.33
C ARG A 132 0.87 3.46 0.78
N GLY A 133 -0.16 3.30 -0.04
CA GLY A 133 -1.29 2.41 0.26
C GLY A 133 -0.87 0.96 0.50
N ASN A 134 0.25 0.52 -0.08
CA ASN A 134 0.81 -0.81 0.18
C ASN A 134 1.28 -0.94 1.63
N ALA A 135 1.89 0.09 2.21
CA ALA A 135 2.31 0.09 3.61
C ALA A 135 1.11 -0.03 4.56
N GLU A 136 0.02 0.68 4.26
CA GLU A 136 -1.23 0.60 5.02
C GLU A 136 -1.86 -0.80 4.94
N ASN A 137 -1.81 -1.45 3.78
CA ASN A 137 -2.23 -2.84 3.62
C ASN A 137 -1.37 -3.80 4.46
N PHE A 138 -0.06 -3.62 4.48
CA PHE A 138 0.84 -4.45 5.30
C PHE A 138 0.61 -4.25 6.80
N ILE A 139 0.36 -3.03 7.24
CA ILE A 139 0.00 -2.74 8.64
C ILE A 139 -1.33 -3.40 9.00
N ARG A 140 -2.33 -3.30 8.10
CA ARG A 140 -3.64 -3.94 8.29
C ARG A 140 -3.53 -5.46 8.37
N GLU A 141 -2.74 -6.08 7.49
CA GLU A 141 -2.50 -7.52 7.55
C GLU A 141 -1.89 -7.97 8.86
N LYS A 142 -0.87 -7.26 9.36
CA LYS A 142 -0.24 -7.56 10.65
C LYS A 142 -1.24 -7.43 11.80
N LYS A 143 -2.05 -6.38 11.81
CA LYS A 143 -3.07 -6.17 12.85
C LYS A 143 -4.12 -7.27 12.85
N ILE A 144 -4.60 -7.70 11.69
CA ILE A 144 -5.73 -8.65 11.57
C ILE A 144 -5.25 -10.10 11.62
N HIS A 145 -4.15 -10.41 10.93
CA HIS A 145 -3.74 -11.81 10.70
C HIS A 145 -2.63 -12.30 11.62
N LEU A 146 -1.90 -11.39 12.29
CA LEU A 146 -0.88 -11.70 13.30
C LEU A 146 -1.24 -11.16 14.66
N ASP A 147 -2.50 -10.76 14.84
CA ASP A 147 -3.09 -10.29 16.09
C ASP A 147 -2.32 -9.16 16.81
N LEU A 148 -1.61 -8.32 16.04
CA LEU A 148 -0.96 -7.12 16.59
C LEU A 148 -1.95 -6.03 17.03
N LYS A 149 -3.25 -6.29 16.89
CA LYS A 149 -4.31 -5.43 17.41
C LYS A 149 -4.50 -5.64 18.93
N HIS A 150 -4.22 -6.85 19.42
CA HIS A 150 -4.39 -7.22 20.82
C HIS A 150 -3.06 -7.76 21.36
N PHE A 151 -2.40 -6.95 22.17
CA PHE A 151 -1.17 -7.40 22.81
C PHE A 151 -1.46 -8.30 24.01
N PRO A 152 -0.71 -9.42 24.18
CA PRO A 152 -1.02 -10.43 25.20
C PRO A 152 -0.67 -10.01 26.63
N CYS A 153 0.10 -8.95 26.83
CA CYS A 153 0.63 -8.53 28.12
C CYS A 153 0.41 -7.03 28.39
N GLN A 154 0.42 -6.66 29.68
CA GLN A 154 0.44 -5.26 30.08
C GLN A 154 1.85 -4.65 30.11
N LYS A 155 2.90 -5.48 30.00
CA LYS A 155 4.30 -5.02 30.04
C LYS A 155 4.77 -4.61 28.63
N LEU A 156 5.21 -3.35 28.48
CA LEU A 156 5.66 -2.80 27.20
C LEU A 156 6.77 -3.64 26.54
N LYS A 157 7.78 -4.06 27.32
CA LYS A 157 8.91 -4.87 26.79
C LYS A 157 8.45 -6.22 26.25
N ALA A 158 7.49 -6.89 26.92
CA ALA A 158 6.95 -8.17 26.45
C ALA A 158 6.13 -7.97 25.16
N ASN A 159 5.31 -6.92 25.08
CA ASN A 159 4.56 -6.59 23.88
C ASN A 159 5.47 -6.20 22.72
N PHE A 160 6.60 -5.53 23.00
CA PHE A 160 7.59 -5.22 21.97
C PHE A 160 8.23 -6.51 21.42
N ALA A 161 8.63 -7.45 22.28
CA ALA A 161 9.15 -8.75 21.86
C ALA A 161 8.12 -9.53 21.03
N TYR A 162 6.86 -9.57 21.47
CA TYR A 162 5.77 -10.16 20.70
C TYR A 162 5.63 -9.52 19.31
N GLY A 163 5.68 -8.20 19.25
CA GLY A 163 5.63 -7.46 17.98
C GLY A 163 6.78 -7.82 17.04
N LEU A 164 8.01 -7.96 17.55
CA LEU A 164 9.16 -8.38 16.75
C LEU A 164 8.99 -9.80 16.20
N ILE A 165 8.54 -10.75 17.02
CA ILE A 165 8.27 -12.13 16.59
C ILE A 165 7.21 -12.15 15.50
N ALA A 166 6.13 -11.39 15.67
CA ALA A 166 5.08 -11.27 14.65
C ALA A 166 5.59 -10.65 13.33
N MET A 167 6.53 -9.69 13.42
CA MET A 167 7.16 -9.12 12.22
C MET A 167 8.03 -10.13 11.49
N VAL A 168 8.79 -10.95 12.20
CA VAL A 168 9.58 -12.04 11.61
C VAL A 168 8.65 -13.05 10.94
N ALA A 169 7.60 -13.51 11.62
CA ALA A 169 6.61 -14.42 11.06
C ALA A 169 5.95 -13.82 9.79
N TYR A 170 5.65 -12.52 9.80
CA TYR A 170 5.12 -11.85 8.63
C TYR A 170 6.08 -11.84 7.45
N ASN A 171 7.36 -11.59 7.70
CA ASN A 171 8.38 -11.61 6.65
C ASN A 171 8.51 -13.00 6.03
N PHE A 172 8.44 -14.07 6.82
CA PHE A 172 8.38 -15.45 6.31
C PHE A 172 7.16 -15.66 5.40
N LEU A 173 5.97 -15.26 5.84
CA LEU A 173 4.76 -15.34 5.01
C LEU A 173 4.90 -14.56 3.71
N ARG A 174 5.52 -13.40 3.73
CA ARG A 174 5.76 -12.59 2.52
C ARG A 174 6.76 -13.24 1.58
N THR A 175 7.78 -13.91 2.11
CA THR A 175 8.74 -14.69 1.29
C THR A 175 8.04 -15.85 0.62
N ILE A 176 7.25 -16.63 1.36
CA ILE A 176 6.44 -17.71 0.80
C ILE A 176 5.49 -17.19 -0.28
N ALA A 177 4.84 -16.05 -0.02
CA ALA A 177 3.93 -15.42 -1.00
C ALA A 177 4.60 -15.10 -2.33
N ARG A 178 5.85 -14.63 -2.29
CA ARG A 178 6.62 -14.29 -3.49
C ARG A 178 7.08 -15.53 -4.24
N LEU A 179 7.44 -16.59 -3.51
CA LEU A 179 7.79 -17.86 -4.11
C LEU A 179 6.58 -18.55 -4.77
N ASP A 180 5.42 -18.44 -4.14
CA ASP A 180 4.17 -19.03 -4.64
C ASP A 180 3.60 -18.26 -5.86
N SER A 181 3.70 -16.94 -5.85
CA SER A 181 3.19 -16.08 -6.92
C SER A 181 4.03 -14.80 -7.03
N PRO A 182 5.10 -14.81 -7.83
CA PRO A 182 6.03 -13.67 -7.97
C PRO A 182 5.33 -12.39 -8.42
N ASP A 183 4.46 -12.48 -9.42
CA ASP A 183 3.78 -11.32 -10.02
C ASP A 183 2.74 -10.69 -9.10
N LYS A 184 1.98 -11.52 -8.39
CA LYS A 184 0.89 -11.08 -7.51
C LYS A 184 0.89 -11.85 -6.19
N PRO A 185 1.82 -11.55 -5.27
CA PRO A 185 1.96 -12.27 -4.01
C PRO A 185 0.68 -12.24 -3.18
N HIS A 186 0.25 -13.41 -2.75
CA HIS A 186 -0.96 -13.57 -1.96
C HIS A 186 -0.82 -12.94 -0.56
N TYR A 187 -1.94 -12.50 0.01
CA TYR A 187 -2.02 -12.02 1.38
C TYR A 187 -1.93 -13.17 2.39
N ALA A 188 -1.51 -12.86 3.61
CA ALA A 188 -1.24 -13.83 4.68
C ALA A 188 -2.42 -14.77 4.98
N LYS A 189 -3.67 -14.29 4.88
CA LYS A 189 -4.85 -15.13 5.06
C LYS A 189 -4.89 -16.27 4.04
N LYS A 190 -4.75 -15.93 2.75
CA LYS A 190 -4.82 -16.92 1.66
C LYS A 190 -3.68 -17.94 1.72
N LEU A 191 -2.48 -17.50 2.13
CA LEU A 191 -1.35 -18.39 2.30
C LEU A 191 -1.58 -19.39 3.44
N ARG A 192 -2.14 -18.93 4.56
CA ARG A 192 -2.49 -19.83 5.67
C ARG A 192 -3.56 -20.84 5.26
N GLU A 193 -4.59 -20.42 4.55
CA GLU A 193 -5.62 -21.30 4.02
C GLU A 193 -5.03 -22.34 3.05
N LYS A 194 -4.07 -21.93 2.20
CA LYS A 194 -3.44 -22.80 1.21
C LYS A 194 -2.43 -23.78 1.81
N TYR A 195 -1.65 -23.36 2.81
CA TYR A 195 -0.49 -24.13 3.28
C TYR A 195 -0.55 -24.57 4.74
N LEU A 196 -1.27 -23.85 5.61
CA LEU A 196 -1.30 -24.17 7.04
C LEU A 196 -2.61 -24.84 7.48
N TYR A 197 -3.72 -24.54 6.83
CA TYR A 197 -5.02 -25.12 7.17
C TYR A 197 -5.32 -26.37 6.33
N ILE A 198 -4.28 -27.15 6.06
CA ILE A 198 -4.41 -28.42 5.34
C ILE A 198 -4.81 -29.51 6.35
N PRO A 199 -5.90 -30.24 6.11
CA PRO A 199 -6.26 -31.36 6.96
C PRO A 199 -5.15 -32.43 6.88
N ALA A 200 -4.68 -32.86 8.02
CA ALA A 200 -3.62 -33.84 8.09
C ALA A 200 -3.81 -34.79 9.27
N ARG A 201 -3.37 -36.02 9.14
CA ARG A 201 -3.38 -37.03 10.21
C ARG A 201 -1.95 -37.33 10.65
N VAL A 202 -1.65 -37.09 11.92
CA VAL A 202 -0.38 -37.48 12.52
C VAL A 202 -0.45 -38.95 12.91
N THR A 203 0.48 -39.76 12.43
CA THR A 203 0.64 -41.15 12.83
C THR A 203 2.04 -41.37 13.38
N LYS A 204 2.16 -42.18 14.45
CA LYS A 204 3.45 -42.55 15.03
C LYS A 204 3.73 -44.02 14.71
N HIS A 205 4.88 -44.30 14.13
CA HIS A 205 5.35 -45.65 13.86
C HIS A 205 6.87 -45.69 14.03
N ALA A 206 7.40 -46.74 14.68
CA ALA A 206 8.84 -46.97 14.85
C ALA A 206 9.59 -45.73 15.44
N ARG A 207 9.04 -45.06 16.44
CA ARG A 207 9.53 -43.80 17.04
C ARG A 207 9.57 -42.59 16.10
N GLN A 208 9.04 -42.69 14.90
CA GLN A 208 8.93 -41.58 13.93
C GLN A 208 7.51 -41.08 13.85
N PHE A 209 7.37 -39.79 13.56
CA PHE A 209 6.08 -39.16 13.31
C PHE A 209 5.90 -38.97 11.81
N PHE A 210 4.77 -39.42 11.30
CA PHE A 210 4.38 -39.27 9.91
C PHE A 210 3.18 -38.35 9.82
N LEU A 211 3.26 -37.33 8.96
CA LEU A 211 2.15 -36.46 8.63
C LEU A 211 1.51 -36.97 7.34
N LYS A 212 0.32 -37.56 7.45
CA LYS A 212 -0.44 -38.03 6.29
C LYS A 212 -1.36 -36.91 5.81
N ILE A 213 -1.13 -36.45 4.58
CA ILE A 213 -1.87 -35.37 3.91
C ILE A 213 -2.71 -35.98 2.80
N PRO A 214 -3.96 -35.53 2.57
CA PRO A 214 -4.77 -35.97 1.44
C PRO A 214 -4.07 -35.71 0.10
N LYS A 215 -4.25 -36.63 -0.85
CA LYS A 215 -3.62 -36.52 -2.19
C LYS A 215 -3.96 -35.21 -2.92
N THR A 216 -5.14 -34.64 -2.65
CA THR A 216 -5.60 -33.38 -3.23
C THR A 216 -4.71 -32.18 -2.91
N PHE A 217 -4.01 -32.19 -1.75
CA PHE A 217 -3.10 -31.12 -1.34
C PHE A 217 -1.62 -31.41 -1.61
N ARG A 218 -1.33 -32.56 -2.24
CA ARG A 218 0.07 -32.99 -2.46
C ARG A 218 0.82 -31.99 -3.33
N LYS A 219 0.20 -31.51 -4.39
CA LYS A 219 0.83 -30.57 -5.34
C LYS A 219 1.22 -29.26 -4.66
N GLU A 220 0.35 -28.70 -3.82
CA GLU A 220 0.60 -27.47 -3.10
C GLU A 220 1.77 -27.62 -2.11
N VAL A 221 1.79 -28.74 -1.39
CA VAL A 221 2.86 -29.04 -0.42
C VAL A 221 4.19 -29.29 -1.12
N ASP A 222 4.20 -30.07 -2.19
CA ASP A 222 5.42 -30.35 -2.98
C ASP A 222 5.97 -29.05 -3.60
N THR A 223 5.11 -28.16 -4.10
CA THR A 223 5.52 -26.84 -4.62
C THR A 223 6.13 -25.98 -3.54
N MET A 224 5.55 -25.98 -2.34
CA MET A 224 6.09 -25.23 -1.20
C MET A 224 7.46 -25.78 -0.80
N LEU A 225 7.58 -27.09 -0.62
CA LEU A 225 8.82 -27.73 -0.18
C LEU A 225 9.95 -27.57 -1.20
N SER A 226 9.67 -27.71 -2.49
CA SER A 226 10.67 -27.53 -3.56
C SER A 226 11.16 -26.07 -3.63
N GLY A 227 10.26 -25.09 -3.49
CA GLY A 227 10.62 -23.66 -3.42
C GLY A 227 11.50 -23.34 -2.21
N TRP A 228 11.24 -23.98 -1.08
CA TRP A 228 12.05 -23.80 0.13
C TRP A 228 13.44 -24.43 0.01
N ALA A 229 13.53 -25.64 -0.55
CA ALA A 229 14.81 -26.31 -0.77
C ALA A 229 15.75 -25.46 -1.64
N GLY A 230 15.28 -24.97 -2.78
CA GLY A 230 16.07 -24.11 -3.65
C GLY A 230 16.51 -22.79 -2.99
N THR A 231 15.67 -22.21 -2.13
CA THR A 231 16.02 -20.98 -1.40
C THR A 231 17.06 -21.23 -0.31
N LEU A 232 16.98 -22.36 0.40
CA LEU A 232 17.96 -22.76 1.40
C LEU A 232 19.31 -23.08 0.78
N GLU A 233 19.34 -23.79 -0.34
CA GLU A 233 20.56 -24.08 -1.10
C GLU A 233 21.22 -22.79 -1.61
N ALA A 234 20.45 -21.84 -2.16
CA ALA A 234 20.97 -20.56 -2.58
C ALA A 234 21.52 -19.72 -1.40
N ALA A 235 20.87 -19.75 -0.24
CA ALA A 235 21.35 -19.06 0.96
C ALA A 235 22.64 -19.67 1.53
N LEU A 236 22.76 -21.00 1.50
CA LEU A 236 23.97 -21.71 1.93
C LEU A 236 25.15 -21.53 0.95
N ALA A 237 24.87 -21.35 -0.33
CA ALA A 237 25.90 -21.06 -1.32
C ALA A 237 26.47 -19.63 -1.24
N MET A 238 25.80 -18.71 -0.55
CA MET A 238 26.19 -17.33 -0.33
C MET A 238 26.91 -17.09 1.00
N SER A 239 26.93 -18.08 1.89
CA SER A 239 27.62 -18.06 3.21
C SER A 239 29.00 -18.70 3.11
#